data_7453be65a59615e0f157fd7c466fe95f
#
_entry.id   7453be65a59615e0f157fd7c466fe95f
#
_cell.length_a   1.000
_cell.length_b   1.000
_cell.length_c   1.000
_cell.angle_alpha   90.00
_cell.angle_beta   90.00
_cell.angle_gamma   90.00
#
_symmetry.space_group_name_H-M   'P 1'
#
loop_
_entity.id
_entity.type
_entity.pdbx_description
1 polymer ?
#
loop_
_entity_poly.entity_id
_entity_poly.type
_entity_poly.pdbx_seq_one_letter_code
_entity_poly.pdbx_strand_id
1 'polypeptide(L)'
;MRHFFITLYLLGISLFSSAQQEEKVALLITHYGSSDPQTRALTLDVVTREAQEAFPQFTVREAYISPIVRKRLAKEGVYKDSPTDALLKLRAEGYRTIYVQSTTLIEGSEMTS
;
A
#
# COMPACT_ATOMS: atom_id res chain seq x y z
N MET A 1 38.27 -8.49 -28.00
CA MET A 1 38.36 -7.26 -27.20
C MET A 1 37.00 -6.63 -26.95
N ARG A 2 36.23 -6.40 -28.01
CA ARG A 2 34.94 -5.79 -27.88
C ARG A 2 33.97 -6.59 -26.97
N HIS A 3 33.99 -7.90 -27.12
CA HIS A 3 33.13 -8.77 -26.33
C HIS A 3 33.51 -8.77 -24.86
N PHE A 4 34.79 -8.65 -24.58
CA PHE A 4 35.27 -8.60 -23.21
C PHE A 4 34.75 -7.35 -22.48
N PHE A 5 34.78 -6.20 -23.12
CA PHE A 5 34.29 -4.97 -22.53
C PHE A 5 32.79 -5.00 -22.29
N ILE A 6 32.06 -5.55 -23.25
CA ILE A 6 30.59 -5.67 -23.13
C ILE A 6 30.25 -6.55 -21.95
N THR A 7 30.93 -7.67 -21.78
CA THR A 7 30.69 -8.58 -20.68
C THR A 7 30.94 -7.90 -19.33
N LEU A 8 32.01 -7.17 -19.23
CA LEU A 8 32.35 -6.45 -18.00
C LEU A 8 31.33 -5.38 -17.67
N TYR A 9 30.89 -4.66 -18.68
CA TYR A 9 29.86 -3.63 -18.52
C TYR A 9 28.54 -4.20 -18.02
N LEU A 10 28.11 -5.30 -18.61
CA LEU A 10 26.88 -5.95 -18.20
C LEU A 10 26.95 -6.44 -16.75
N LEU A 11 28.10 -6.93 -16.35
CA LEU A 11 28.28 -7.37 -14.97
C LEU A 11 28.13 -6.20 -14.00
N GLY A 12 28.71 -5.06 -14.33
CA GLY A 12 28.59 -3.87 -13.51
C GLY A 12 27.15 -3.37 -13.40
N ILE A 13 26.43 -3.36 -14.51
CA ILE A 13 25.02 -2.98 -14.53
C ILE A 13 24.19 -3.93 -13.70
N SER A 14 24.46 -5.22 -13.79
CA SER A 14 23.72 -6.23 -13.05
C SER A 14 23.85 -6.01 -11.54
N LEU A 15 25.03 -5.75 -11.05
CA LEU A 15 25.25 -5.47 -9.64
C LEU A 15 24.52 -4.21 -9.18
N PHE A 16 24.58 -3.17 -9.98
CA PHE A 16 23.92 -1.91 -9.68
C PHE A 16 22.41 -2.08 -9.64
N SER A 17 21.84 -2.80 -10.61
CA SER A 17 20.41 -3.07 -10.65
C SER A 17 19.94 -3.85 -9.44
N SER A 18 20.70 -4.84 -9.00
CA SER A 18 20.35 -5.60 -7.80
C SER A 18 20.26 -4.72 -6.56
N ALA A 19 21.21 -3.81 -6.41
CA ALA A 19 21.21 -2.90 -5.27
C ALA A 19 19.95 -2.01 -5.29
N GLN A 20 19.55 -1.54 -6.46
CA GLN A 20 18.36 -0.70 -6.58
C GLN A 20 17.06 -1.48 -6.39
N GLN A 21 17.04 -2.73 -6.83
CA GLN A 21 15.86 -3.57 -6.74
C GLN A 21 15.57 -4.04 -5.32
N GLU A 22 16.52 -3.91 -4.42
CA GLU A 22 16.33 -4.31 -3.03
C GLU A 22 15.43 -3.35 -2.27
N GLU A 23 15.27 -2.13 -2.78
CA GLU A 23 14.41 -1.16 -2.11
C GLU A 23 12.95 -1.42 -2.42
N LYS A 24 12.24 -1.86 -1.41
CA LYS A 24 10.79 -2.06 -1.49
C LYS A 24 10.09 -0.90 -0.82
N VAL A 25 9.16 -0.30 -1.53
CA VAL A 25 8.37 0.82 -1.03
C VAL A 25 6.90 0.46 -1.09
N ALA A 26 6.19 0.74 -0.02
CA ALA A 26 4.76 0.52 0.06
C ALA A 26 4.04 1.83 0.36
N LEU A 27 2.81 1.92 -0.13
CA LEU A 27 1.88 2.98 0.20
C LEU A 27 0.68 2.34 0.89
N LEU A 28 0.47 2.72 2.14
CA LEU A 28 -0.65 2.23 2.93
C LEU A 28 -1.72 3.31 2.98
N ILE A 29 -2.88 3.00 2.40
CA ILE A 29 -4.03 3.88 2.44
C ILE A 29 -4.89 3.48 3.62
N THR A 30 -5.12 4.41 4.54
CA THR A 30 -5.97 4.14 5.69
C THR A 30 -7.31 4.84 5.52
N HIS A 31 -8.37 4.04 5.56
CA HIS A 31 -9.75 4.52 5.52
C HIS A 31 -10.37 4.34 6.90
N TYR A 32 -11.31 5.20 7.24
CA TYR A 32 -12.13 4.90 8.42
C TYR A 32 -12.83 3.56 8.23
N GLY A 33 -13.39 3.34 7.05
CA GLY A 33 -14.02 2.11 6.68
C GLY A 33 -15.53 2.27 6.51
N SER A 34 -16.13 1.31 5.83
CA SER A 34 -17.57 1.23 5.68
C SER A 34 -17.98 -0.22 5.61
N SER A 35 -19.07 -0.55 6.30
CA SER A 35 -19.66 -1.88 6.19
C SER A 35 -20.66 -1.98 5.04
N ASP A 36 -21.00 -0.86 4.41
CA ASP A 36 -21.91 -0.84 3.27
C ASP A 36 -21.15 -1.21 1.98
N PRO A 37 -21.53 -2.32 1.30
CA PRO A 37 -20.82 -2.76 0.10
C PRO A 37 -20.81 -1.73 -1.02
N GLN A 38 -21.90 -1.00 -1.19
CA GLN A 38 -21.99 0.00 -2.24
C GLN A 38 -21.07 1.17 -1.98
N THR A 39 -21.01 1.66 -0.74
CA THR A 39 -20.10 2.72 -0.35
C THR A 39 -18.66 2.31 -0.58
N ARG A 40 -18.29 1.08 -0.19
CA ARG A 40 -16.93 0.59 -0.41
C ARG A 40 -16.58 0.58 -1.90
N ALA A 41 -17.47 0.02 -2.72
CA ALA A 41 -17.22 -0.11 -4.15
C ALA A 41 -17.13 1.22 -4.87
N LEU A 42 -17.94 2.20 -4.46
CA LEU A 42 -18.00 3.49 -5.15
C LEU A 42 -17.01 4.53 -4.62
N THR A 43 -16.47 4.33 -3.43
CA THR A 43 -15.57 5.32 -2.83
C THR A 43 -14.23 4.72 -2.39
N LEU A 44 -14.23 3.89 -1.35
CA LEU A 44 -12.98 3.43 -0.74
C LEU A 44 -12.14 2.58 -1.68
N ASP A 45 -12.77 1.63 -2.36
CA ASP A 45 -12.07 0.75 -3.30
C ASP A 45 -11.57 1.53 -4.51
N VAL A 46 -12.31 2.56 -4.93
CA VAL A 46 -11.88 3.43 -6.03
C VAL A 46 -10.63 4.19 -5.66
N VAL A 47 -10.58 4.78 -4.47
CA VAL A 47 -9.40 5.52 -4.02
C VAL A 47 -8.17 4.63 -3.97
N THR A 48 -8.32 3.44 -3.40
CA THR A 48 -7.21 2.49 -3.31
C THR A 48 -6.73 2.07 -4.70
N ARG A 49 -7.65 1.78 -5.61
CA ARG A 49 -7.30 1.42 -6.98
C ARG A 49 -6.62 2.55 -7.73
N GLU A 50 -7.13 3.77 -7.59
CA GLU A 50 -6.52 4.93 -8.24
C GLU A 50 -5.12 5.19 -7.70
N ALA A 51 -4.90 4.98 -6.41
CA ALA A 51 -3.57 5.09 -5.83
C ALA A 51 -2.61 4.08 -6.45
N GLN A 52 -3.05 2.83 -6.65
CA GLN A 52 -2.22 1.82 -7.28
C GLN A 52 -1.90 2.17 -8.73
N GLU A 53 -2.85 2.73 -9.44
CA GLU A 53 -2.64 3.16 -10.83
C GLU A 53 -1.70 4.35 -10.92
N ALA A 54 -1.80 5.28 -9.97
CA ALA A 54 -0.93 6.47 -9.94
C ALA A 54 0.50 6.12 -9.53
N PHE A 55 0.68 5.10 -8.71
CA PHE A 55 1.98 4.71 -8.19
C PHE A 55 2.25 3.23 -8.46
N PRO A 56 2.39 2.85 -9.75
CA PRO A 56 2.57 1.44 -10.10
C PRO A 56 3.87 0.84 -9.57
N GLN A 57 4.86 1.67 -9.25
CA GLN A 57 6.14 1.23 -8.70
C GLN A 57 6.06 0.90 -7.20
N PHE A 58 4.98 1.31 -6.53
CA PHE A 58 4.79 1.01 -5.11
C PHE A 58 3.79 -0.14 -4.95
N THR A 59 3.94 -0.88 -3.86
CA THR A 59 2.90 -1.80 -3.43
C THR A 59 1.88 -1.01 -2.64
N VAL A 60 0.63 -1.00 -3.08
CA VAL A 60 -0.44 -0.29 -2.39
C VAL A 60 -1.26 -1.27 -1.58
N ARG A 61 -1.44 -0.97 -0.32
CA ARG A 61 -2.28 -1.73 0.60
C ARG A 61 -3.26 -0.79 1.28
N GLU A 62 -4.35 -1.34 1.77
CA GLU A 62 -5.31 -0.54 2.52
C GLU A 62 -5.53 -1.13 3.91
N ALA A 63 -5.98 -0.26 4.82
CA ALA A 63 -6.37 -0.65 6.17
C ALA A 63 -7.62 0.14 6.57
N TYR A 64 -8.42 -0.46 7.43
CA TYR A 64 -9.62 0.18 7.96
C TYR A 64 -9.41 0.51 9.42
N ILE A 65 -9.63 1.76 9.78
CA ILE A 65 -9.38 2.27 11.13
C ILE A 65 -10.44 1.76 12.11
N SER A 66 -11.71 1.74 11.71
CA SER A 66 -12.81 1.42 12.61
C SER A 66 -12.86 -0.06 12.99
N PRO A 67 -12.68 -0.38 14.29
CA PRO A 67 -12.80 -1.78 14.73
C PRO A 67 -14.22 -2.32 14.55
N ILE A 68 -15.22 -1.47 14.71
CA ILE A 68 -16.62 -1.86 14.55
C ILE A 68 -16.88 -2.27 13.11
N VAL A 69 -16.42 -1.48 12.17
CA VAL A 69 -16.59 -1.79 10.74
C VAL A 69 -15.86 -3.10 10.41
N ARG A 70 -14.61 -3.25 10.86
CA ARG A 70 -13.85 -4.48 10.59
C ARG A 70 -14.56 -5.72 11.14
N LYS A 71 -15.12 -5.59 12.33
CA LYS A 71 -15.84 -6.71 12.96
C LYS A 71 -17.09 -7.07 12.19
N ARG A 72 -17.84 -6.08 11.74
CA ARG A 72 -19.05 -6.31 10.93
C ARG A 72 -18.72 -7.00 9.62
N LEU A 73 -17.68 -6.53 8.95
CA LEU A 73 -17.24 -7.11 7.69
C LEU A 73 -16.77 -8.55 7.87
N ALA A 74 -16.04 -8.82 8.94
CA ALA A 74 -15.56 -10.18 9.22
C ALA A 74 -16.69 -11.18 9.33
N LYS A 75 -17.82 -10.78 9.88
CA LYS A 75 -19.01 -11.64 9.97
C LYS A 75 -19.55 -12.02 8.59
N GLU A 76 -19.29 -11.20 7.59
CA GLU A 76 -19.71 -11.43 6.21
C GLU A 76 -18.60 -12.05 5.37
N GLY A 77 -17.50 -12.43 6.00
CA GLY A 77 -16.37 -13.05 5.30
C GLY A 77 -15.44 -12.06 4.63
N VAL A 78 -15.57 -10.77 4.91
CA VAL A 78 -14.71 -9.74 4.37
C VAL A 78 -13.73 -9.31 5.46
N TYR A 79 -12.43 -9.52 5.21
CA TYR A 79 -11.40 -9.25 6.21
C TYR A 79 -10.57 -8.06 5.78
N LYS A 80 -10.53 -7.05 6.65
CA LYS A 80 -9.72 -5.85 6.47
C LYS A 80 -8.78 -5.73 7.64
N ASP A 81 -7.54 -5.33 7.37
CA ASP A 81 -6.54 -5.13 8.41
C ASP A 81 -6.77 -3.80 9.12
N SER A 82 -6.39 -3.75 10.39
CA SER A 82 -6.17 -2.49 11.08
C SER A 82 -4.88 -1.84 10.54
N PRO A 83 -4.70 -0.52 10.73
CA PRO A 83 -3.44 0.11 10.33
C PRO A 83 -2.22 -0.56 10.95
N THR A 84 -2.28 -0.93 12.22
CA THR A 84 -1.18 -1.60 12.90
C THR A 84 -0.86 -2.94 12.25
N ASP A 85 -1.89 -3.75 12.00
CA ASP A 85 -1.69 -5.06 11.39
C ASP A 85 -1.13 -4.94 9.99
N ALA A 86 -1.62 -3.97 9.22
CA ALA A 86 -1.12 -3.74 7.87
C ALA A 86 0.36 -3.36 7.87
N LEU A 87 0.77 -2.49 8.80
CA LEU A 87 2.16 -2.09 8.93
C LEU A 87 3.04 -3.26 9.33
N LEU A 88 2.61 -4.09 10.27
CA LEU A 88 3.36 -5.24 10.70
C LEU A 88 3.54 -6.25 9.57
N LYS A 89 2.48 -6.48 8.79
CA LYS A 89 2.55 -7.36 7.64
C LYS A 89 3.52 -6.85 6.58
N LEU A 90 3.45 -5.57 6.28
CA LEU A 90 4.36 -4.96 5.30
C LEU A 90 5.81 -5.07 5.74
N ARG A 91 6.09 -4.84 7.02
CA ARG A 91 7.45 -4.99 7.53
C ARG A 91 7.92 -6.44 7.44
N ALA A 92 7.05 -7.37 7.77
CA ALA A 92 7.38 -8.79 7.68
C ALA A 92 7.67 -9.21 6.24
N GLU A 93 7.05 -8.55 5.25
CA GLU A 93 7.29 -8.82 3.83
C GLU A 93 8.52 -8.11 3.29
N GLY A 94 9.22 -7.32 4.11
CA GLY A 94 10.48 -6.70 3.72
C GLY A 94 10.39 -5.24 3.28
N TYR A 95 9.25 -4.59 3.47
CA TYR A 95 9.10 -3.18 3.14
C TYR A 95 9.72 -2.33 4.23
N ARG A 96 10.73 -1.54 3.88
CA ARG A 96 11.41 -0.65 4.82
C ARG A 96 10.87 0.76 4.79
N THR A 97 10.40 1.19 3.63
CA THR A 97 9.82 2.50 3.45
C THR A 97 8.33 2.31 3.23
N ILE A 98 7.53 2.86 4.11
CA ILE A 98 6.08 2.75 4.04
C ILE A 98 5.50 4.14 4.20
N TYR A 99 4.90 4.65 3.12
CA TYR A 99 4.15 5.90 3.17
C TYR A 99 2.73 5.59 3.61
N VAL A 100 2.21 6.39 4.52
CA VAL A 100 0.85 6.22 5.02
C VAL A 100 0.03 7.43 4.60
N GLN A 101 -1.06 7.18 3.89
CA GLN A 101 -1.98 8.22 3.48
C GLN A 101 -3.35 7.94 4.09
N SER A 102 -3.82 8.87 4.89
CA SER A 102 -5.15 8.77 5.48
C SER A 102 -6.17 9.49 4.61
N THR A 103 -7.27 8.82 4.31
CA THR A 103 -8.39 9.45 3.61
C THR A 103 -9.30 10.19 4.57
N THR A 104 -9.18 9.92 5.85
CA THR A 104 -9.97 10.63 6.88
C THR A 104 -9.56 12.08 7.05
N LEU A 105 -8.43 12.49 6.49
CA LEU A 105 -8.02 13.89 6.49
C LEU A 105 -9.06 14.79 5.82
N ILE A 106 -9.75 14.25 4.82
CA ILE A 106 -10.79 15.00 4.11
C ILE A 106 -11.99 15.23 5.03
N GLU A 107 -12.27 14.27 5.91
CA GLU A 107 -13.38 14.34 6.85
C GLU A 107 -12.99 15.01 8.16
N GLY A 108 -11.70 15.07 8.45
CA GLY A 108 -11.20 15.59 9.70
C GLY A 108 -11.60 17.03 9.98
N SER A 109 -11.72 17.84 8.95
CA SER A 109 -12.16 19.23 9.09
C SER A 109 -13.59 19.33 9.60
N GLU A 110 -14.43 18.38 9.26
CA GLU A 110 -15.80 18.32 9.73
C GLU A 110 -15.88 17.92 11.20
N MET A 111 -14.97 17.06 11.61
CA MET A 111 -14.93 16.57 12.98
C MET A 111 -14.42 17.63 13.96
N THR A 112 -13.64 18.55 13.47
CA THR A 112 -13.08 19.64 14.31
C THR A 112 -13.99 20.85 14.37
N SER A 113 -14.93 20.94 13.51
CA SER A 113 -15.91 22.04 13.52
C SER A 113 -17.12 21.71 14.38
#